data_7ae9a1eb4588e0605bddad29dc949ba9
#
_entry.id   7ae9a1eb4588e0605bddad29dc949ba9
#
_cell.length_a   1.000
_cell.length_b   1.000
_cell.length_c   1.000
_cell.angle_alpha   90.00
_cell.angle_beta   90.00
_cell.angle_gamma   90.00
#
_symmetry.space_group_name_H-M   'P 1'
#
loop_
_entity.id
_entity.type
_entity.pdbx_description
1 polymer ?
#
loop_
_entity_poly.entity_id
_entity_poly.type
_entity_poly.pdbx_seq_one_letter_code
_entity_poly.pdbx_strand_id
1 'polypeptide(L)'
;VEIDRINAYPKDSRRISGNLLPIEFANRRQNRGMEGLTITPDQKTLVGIMQSTMSNPDVSVTKSDLVRIVMINLENKEISQYLYKQEIKGNSNTAIVALNDHQFLVAERDDDFYKDNSNAFKRVYKIDVKEATNLECIQHSLQMQQDEQLGVLIEEKTLEQYVLNAGWQGLAQFNILPVTKTLVVDLIEKIGYVHDKVEGLWVIDEQHLAVINDDDYGFSETNGVLEQKYLDLDKNVIDANTLYIIDGLDLKS
;
A
#
# COMPACT_ATOMS: atom_id res chain seq x y z
N VAL A 1 -10.74 2.82 -22.86
CA VAL A 1 -10.93 2.30 -21.50
C VAL A 1 -11.06 3.51 -20.60
N GLU A 2 -12.29 3.79 -20.12
CA GLU A 2 -12.56 4.91 -19.21
C GLU A 2 -12.02 4.58 -17.81
N ILE A 3 -10.74 4.82 -17.58
CA ILE A 3 -10.10 4.69 -16.27
C ILE A 3 -10.42 5.90 -15.38
N ASP A 4 -10.80 7.03 -15.98
CA ASP A 4 -10.92 8.33 -15.32
C ASP A 4 -12.04 8.44 -14.27
N ARG A 5 -13.00 7.52 -14.27
CA ARG A 5 -14.14 7.58 -13.34
C ARG A 5 -13.96 6.76 -12.07
N ILE A 6 -12.92 5.93 -12.01
CA ILE A 6 -12.59 5.15 -10.80
C ILE A 6 -12.22 6.07 -9.63
N ASN A 7 -11.70 7.25 -9.94
CA ASN A 7 -11.07 8.11 -8.95
C ASN A 7 -11.97 9.14 -8.28
N ALA A 8 -13.12 9.48 -8.87
CA ALA A 8 -13.90 10.60 -8.36
C ALA A 8 -14.76 10.24 -7.13
N TYR A 9 -15.51 9.13 -7.17
CA TYR A 9 -16.42 8.75 -6.06
C TYR A 9 -16.52 7.24 -5.91
N PRO A 10 -16.37 6.69 -4.71
CA PRO A 10 -16.48 5.25 -4.45
C PRO A 10 -17.81 4.63 -4.94
N LYS A 11 -18.91 5.37 -4.82
CA LYS A 11 -20.24 4.90 -5.26
C LYS A 11 -20.40 4.81 -6.77
N ASP A 12 -19.66 5.61 -7.54
CA ASP A 12 -19.72 5.62 -8.99
C ASP A 12 -18.77 4.60 -9.62
N SER A 13 -17.73 4.19 -8.92
CA SER A 13 -16.77 3.20 -9.39
C SER A 13 -17.37 1.80 -9.62
N ARG A 14 -18.52 1.50 -9.03
CA ARG A 14 -19.28 0.25 -9.28
C ARG A 14 -19.85 0.11 -10.69
N ARG A 15 -19.78 1.15 -11.51
CA ARG A 15 -20.29 1.17 -12.88
C ARG A 15 -19.26 0.86 -13.94
N ILE A 16 -18.05 0.48 -13.56
CA ILE A 16 -17.02 0.16 -14.53
C ILE A 16 -17.36 -1.18 -15.17
N SER A 17 -17.68 -1.12 -16.44
CA SER A 17 -17.85 -2.30 -17.27
C SER A 17 -16.53 -3.03 -17.44
N GLY A 18 -16.45 -4.22 -16.91
CA GLY A 18 -15.27 -5.07 -16.92
C GLY A 18 -14.69 -5.18 -15.50
N ASN A 19 -15.26 -6.04 -14.70
CA ASN A 19 -14.91 -6.36 -13.31
C ASN A 19 -13.45 -6.85 -13.18
N LEU A 20 -12.49 -5.94 -13.38
CA LEU A 20 -11.06 -6.27 -13.23
C LEU A 20 -10.59 -6.17 -11.79
N LEU A 21 -11.37 -5.56 -10.89
CA LEU A 21 -11.05 -5.46 -9.47
C LEU A 21 -12.15 -6.09 -8.63
N PRO A 22 -11.81 -6.72 -7.50
CA PRO A 22 -12.80 -7.16 -6.51
C PRO A 22 -13.70 -5.99 -6.09
N ILE A 23 -14.97 -6.27 -5.87
CA ILE A 23 -16.01 -5.24 -5.71
C ILE A 23 -15.73 -4.30 -4.53
N GLU A 24 -15.14 -4.80 -3.46
CA GLU A 24 -14.83 -4.03 -2.26
C GLU A 24 -13.82 -2.91 -2.50
N PHE A 25 -13.00 -2.96 -3.57
CA PHE A 25 -12.10 -1.85 -3.93
C PHE A 25 -12.83 -0.56 -4.27
N ALA A 26 -14.13 -0.63 -4.56
CA ALA A 26 -15.00 0.54 -4.68
C ALA A 26 -15.14 1.32 -3.35
N ASN A 27 -14.85 0.68 -2.21
CA ASN A 27 -14.92 1.27 -0.89
C ASN A 27 -13.59 1.90 -0.44
N ARG A 28 -12.67 2.19 -1.39
CA ARG A 28 -11.44 2.92 -1.11
C ARG A 28 -11.72 4.28 -0.47
N ARG A 29 -10.79 4.78 0.31
CA ARG A 29 -10.87 6.16 0.83
C ARG A 29 -10.66 7.16 -0.30
N GLN A 30 -11.30 8.33 -0.19
CA GLN A 30 -11.03 9.44 -1.10
C GLN A 30 -9.55 9.84 -1.01
N ASN A 31 -8.90 10.08 -2.13
CA ASN A 31 -7.48 10.42 -2.25
C ASN A 31 -6.52 9.45 -1.53
N ARG A 32 -6.93 8.17 -1.39
CA ARG A 32 -6.10 7.08 -0.85
C ARG A 32 -6.45 5.79 -1.60
N GLY A 33 -6.17 5.81 -2.90
CA GLY A 33 -6.44 4.71 -3.80
C GLY A 33 -5.30 3.71 -3.89
N MET A 34 -5.07 3.21 -5.09
CA MET A 34 -3.96 2.32 -5.40
C MET A 34 -2.77 3.17 -5.82
N GLU A 35 -1.85 3.41 -4.88
CA GLU A 35 -0.69 4.27 -5.11
C GLU A 35 0.50 3.48 -5.69
N GLY A 36 0.67 2.24 -5.27
CA GLY A 36 1.74 1.39 -5.81
C GLY A 36 1.22 0.48 -6.92
N LEU A 37 1.91 0.48 -8.06
CA LEU A 37 1.61 -0.38 -9.20
C LEU A 37 2.91 -0.89 -9.83
N THR A 38 2.98 -2.19 -10.08
CA THR A 38 4.11 -2.83 -10.74
C THR A 38 3.66 -3.97 -11.65
N ILE A 39 4.54 -4.41 -12.52
CA ILE A 39 4.35 -5.62 -13.33
C ILE A 39 5.47 -6.60 -12.98
N THR A 40 5.15 -7.90 -12.93
CA THR A 40 6.16 -8.96 -12.71
C THR A 40 7.19 -8.98 -13.83
N PRO A 41 8.44 -9.45 -13.58
CA PRO A 41 9.51 -9.44 -14.58
C PRO A 41 9.19 -10.22 -15.87
N ASP A 42 8.32 -11.23 -15.78
CA ASP A 42 7.82 -11.97 -16.95
C ASP A 42 6.72 -11.23 -17.73
N GLN A 43 6.30 -10.04 -17.25
CA GLN A 43 5.28 -9.15 -17.82
C GLN A 43 3.87 -9.77 -17.87
N LYS A 44 3.58 -10.78 -17.05
CA LYS A 44 2.31 -11.49 -17.07
C LYS A 44 1.34 -11.07 -15.98
N THR A 45 1.82 -10.50 -14.88
CA THR A 45 0.97 -10.14 -13.75
C THR A 45 1.15 -8.69 -13.36
N LEU A 46 0.04 -7.95 -13.37
CA LEU A 46 -0.04 -6.59 -12.82
C LEU A 46 -0.33 -6.69 -11.33
N VAL A 47 0.41 -5.95 -10.52
CA VAL A 47 0.29 -5.98 -9.06
C VAL A 47 0.10 -4.58 -8.53
N GLY A 48 -0.96 -4.38 -7.75
CA GLY A 48 -1.27 -3.11 -7.13
C GLY A 48 -1.44 -3.23 -5.62
N ILE A 49 -0.99 -2.22 -4.89
CA ILE A 49 -1.21 -2.09 -3.44
C ILE A 49 -1.99 -0.82 -3.13
N MET A 50 -2.97 -0.93 -2.24
CA MET A 50 -3.70 0.23 -1.75
C MET A 50 -2.79 1.08 -0.85
N GLN A 51 -2.96 2.41 -0.90
CA GLN A 51 -2.22 3.33 -0.05
C GLN A 51 -2.47 3.07 1.44
N SER A 52 -3.70 2.78 1.80
CA SER A 52 -4.10 2.58 3.19
C SER A 52 -5.31 1.67 3.30
N THR A 53 -5.71 1.34 4.52
CA THR A 53 -6.98 0.68 4.82
C THR A 53 -8.13 1.34 4.09
N MET A 54 -8.99 0.56 3.45
CA MET A 54 -10.20 1.04 2.79
C MET A 54 -11.29 1.40 3.80
N SER A 55 -12.28 2.21 3.39
CA SER A 55 -13.52 2.47 4.13
C SER A 55 -14.53 1.35 3.85
N ASN A 56 -14.20 0.14 4.24
CA ASN A 56 -14.99 -1.05 3.99
C ASN A 56 -15.48 -1.66 5.32
N PRO A 57 -16.75 -1.47 5.76
CA PRO A 57 -17.88 -0.93 4.99
C PRO A 57 -17.97 0.60 4.95
N ASP A 58 -17.34 1.32 5.88
CA ASP A 58 -17.41 2.77 6.03
C ASP A 58 -16.15 3.33 6.72
N VAL A 59 -16.15 4.62 7.05
CA VAL A 59 -14.99 5.32 7.64
C VAL A 59 -14.62 4.86 9.05
N SER A 60 -15.46 4.10 9.75
CA SER A 60 -15.18 3.62 11.12
C SER A 60 -13.98 2.69 11.19
N VAL A 61 -13.66 2.02 10.07
CA VAL A 61 -12.56 1.05 9.99
C VAL A 61 -11.21 1.65 9.57
N THR A 62 -11.14 2.94 9.29
CA THR A 62 -9.93 3.58 8.76
C THR A 62 -8.73 3.61 9.72
N LYS A 63 -8.93 3.20 10.96
CA LYS A 63 -7.87 2.99 11.97
C LYS A 63 -7.30 1.56 11.97
N SER A 64 -7.75 0.70 11.07
CA SER A 64 -7.15 -0.63 10.87
C SER A 64 -5.76 -0.48 10.22
N ASP A 65 -4.92 -1.49 10.41
CA ASP A 65 -3.62 -1.66 9.75
C ASP A 65 -3.69 -2.64 8.57
N LEU A 66 -4.91 -3.00 8.15
CA LEU A 66 -5.14 -3.91 7.03
C LEU A 66 -5.13 -3.13 5.71
N VAL A 67 -4.23 -3.51 4.81
CA VAL A 67 -4.17 -2.98 3.44
C VAL A 67 -4.32 -4.13 2.45
N ARG A 68 -4.84 -3.86 1.27
CA ARG A 68 -5.08 -4.88 0.23
C ARG A 68 -4.09 -4.76 -0.90
N ILE A 69 -3.63 -5.93 -1.37
CA ILE A 69 -2.85 -6.11 -2.58
C ILE A 69 -3.74 -6.87 -3.57
N VAL A 70 -3.74 -6.46 -4.82
CA VAL A 70 -4.40 -7.17 -5.91
C VAL A 70 -3.38 -7.55 -6.97
N MET A 71 -3.49 -8.77 -7.47
CA MET A 71 -2.69 -9.27 -8.59
C MET A 71 -3.64 -9.69 -9.72
N ILE A 72 -3.35 -9.25 -10.93
CA ILE A 72 -4.16 -9.52 -12.11
C ILE A 72 -3.29 -10.18 -13.16
N ASN A 73 -3.58 -11.42 -13.50
CA ASN A 73 -2.95 -12.08 -14.63
C ASN A 73 -3.43 -11.44 -15.94
N LEU A 74 -2.51 -10.94 -16.74
CA LEU A 74 -2.83 -10.18 -17.95
C LEU A 74 -3.28 -11.06 -19.11
N GLU A 75 -2.96 -12.36 -19.07
CA GLU A 75 -3.33 -13.32 -20.13
C GLU A 75 -4.76 -13.83 -19.93
N ASN A 76 -5.05 -14.40 -18.75
CA ASN A 76 -6.34 -15.05 -18.45
C ASN A 76 -7.30 -14.20 -17.61
N LYS A 77 -6.84 -13.03 -17.12
CA LYS A 77 -7.61 -12.10 -16.28
C LYS A 77 -7.98 -12.66 -14.89
N GLU A 78 -7.34 -13.73 -14.47
CA GLU A 78 -7.48 -14.21 -13.10
C GLU A 78 -6.99 -13.17 -12.10
N ILE A 79 -7.74 -13.04 -11.01
CA ILE A 79 -7.46 -12.12 -9.93
C ILE A 79 -7.04 -12.91 -8.70
N SER A 80 -6.05 -12.39 -8.00
CA SER A 80 -5.68 -12.83 -6.66
C SER A 80 -5.65 -11.61 -5.76
N GLN A 81 -6.10 -11.78 -4.53
CA GLN A 81 -6.13 -10.71 -3.55
C GLN A 81 -5.47 -11.16 -2.25
N TYR A 82 -4.59 -10.33 -1.71
CA TYR A 82 -3.83 -10.61 -0.49
C TYR A 82 -3.93 -9.46 0.50
N LEU A 83 -3.65 -9.76 1.77
CA LEU A 83 -3.62 -8.78 2.85
C LEU A 83 -2.18 -8.41 3.19
N TYR A 84 -1.94 -7.12 3.34
CA TYR A 84 -0.71 -6.54 3.89
C TYR A 84 -1.02 -5.93 5.25
N LYS A 85 -0.19 -6.24 6.24
CA LYS A 85 -0.26 -5.63 7.57
C LYS A 85 0.72 -4.46 7.65
N GLN A 86 0.21 -3.24 7.82
CA GLN A 86 1.06 -2.09 8.08
C GLN A 86 1.80 -2.23 9.42
N GLU A 87 3.01 -1.71 9.50
CA GLU A 87 3.78 -1.65 10.74
C GLU A 87 3.16 -0.66 11.73
N ILE A 88 2.77 0.49 11.21
CA ILE A 88 2.09 1.53 11.99
C ILE A 88 0.74 1.83 11.35
N LYS A 89 -0.30 1.81 12.17
CA LYS A 89 -1.66 2.17 11.75
C LYS A 89 -1.71 3.60 11.24
N GLY A 90 -2.27 3.76 10.05
CA GLY A 90 -2.42 5.07 9.43
C GLY A 90 -1.29 5.47 8.49
N ASN A 91 -0.21 4.72 8.43
CA ASN A 91 0.83 4.88 7.41
C ASN A 91 0.27 4.80 5.99
N SER A 92 1.08 5.20 5.04
CA SER A 92 0.82 5.09 3.61
C SER A 92 1.75 4.07 2.96
N ASN A 93 1.20 3.21 2.11
CA ASN A 93 1.95 2.35 1.20
C ASN A 93 1.97 3.04 -0.16
N THR A 94 3.09 3.61 -0.55
CA THR A 94 3.16 4.54 -1.68
C THR A 94 3.82 3.97 -2.93
N ALA A 95 4.58 2.90 -2.79
CA ALA A 95 5.19 2.22 -3.92
C ALA A 95 5.23 0.70 -3.70
N ILE A 96 5.13 -0.04 -4.81
CA ILE A 96 5.43 -1.47 -4.88
C ILE A 96 6.26 -1.74 -6.12
N VAL A 97 7.28 -2.59 -6.01
CA VAL A 97 8.09 -3.02 -7.15
C VAL A 97 8.35 -4.53 -7.08
N ALA A 98 8.19 -5.22 -8.21
CA ALA A 98 8.38 -6.66 -8.26
C ALA A 98 9.87 -7.04 -8.29
N LEU A 99 10.25 -8.00 -7.44
CA LEU A 99 11.54 -8.70 -7.49
C LEU A 99 11.44 -9.95 -8.37
N ASN A 100 10.32 -10.64 -8.27
CA ASN A 100 9.97 -11.81 -9.08
C ASN A 100 8.43 -11.95 -9.13
N ASP A 101 7.91 -13.13 -9.44
CA ASP A 101 6.48 -13.41 -9.58
C ASP A 101 5.70 -13.45 -8.24
N HIS A 102 6.38 -13.53 -7.11
CA HIS A 102 5.75 -13.64 -5.79
C HIS A 102 6.36 -12.74 -4.70
N GLN A 103 7.51 -12.13 -4.95
CA GLN A 103 8.18 -11.22 -4.00
C GLN A 103 8.22 -9.80 -4.54
N PHE A 104 7.95 -8.85 -3.63
CA PHE A 104 7.85 -7.43 -3.96
C PHE A 104 8.51 -6.60 -2.87
N LEU A 105 9.00 -5.42 -3.25
CA LEU A 105 9.35 -4.37 -2.28
C LEU A 105 8.18 -3.40 -2.15
N VAL A 106 7.89 -2.98 -0.92
CA VAL A 106 6.83 -2.02 -0.59
C VAL A 106 7.42 -0.89 0.22
N ALA A 107 7.19 0.36 -0.19
CA ALA A 107 7.47 1.53 0.63
C ALA A 107 6.29 1.78 1.58
N GLU A 108 6.59 1.86 2.87
CA GLU A 108 5.64 2.23 3.92
C GLU A 108 6.17 3.44 4.67
N ARG A 109 5.36 4.50 4.80
CA ARG A 109 5.75 5.78 5.37
C ARG A 109 4.63 6.46 6.16
N ASP A 110 5.01 7.33 7.10
CA ASP A 110 4.17 8.42 7.61
C ASP A 110 4.28 9.67 6.73
N ASP A 111 3.67 10.77 7.14
CA ASP A 111 3.66 12.05 6.45
C ASP A 111 4.59 13.11 7.13
N ASP A 112 5.48 12.67 8.05
CA ASP A 112 6.30 13.58 8.84
C ASP A 112 7.67 13.87 8.17
N PHE A 113 8.09 15.14 8.18
CA PHE A 113 9.50 15.47 7.95
C PHE A 113 10.37 15.05 9.12
N TYR A 114 11.59 14.61 8.85
CA TYR A 114 12.53 14.28 9.91
C TYR A 114 12.86 15.48 10.83
N LYS A 115 12.90 16.71 10.28
CA LYS A 115 13.12 17.94 11.07
C LYS A 115 12.03 18.20 12.11
N ASP A 116 10.80 17.74 11.86
CA ASP A 116 9.64 17.96 12.72
C ASP A 116 9.40 16.78 13.67
N ASN A 117 9.81 15.57 13.27
CA ASN A 117 9.69 14.35 14.04
C ASN A 117 10.90 13.43 13.82
N SER A 118 11.79 13.35 14.80
CA SER A 118 12.96 12.47 14.74
C SER A 118 12.63 10.96 14.73
N ASN A 119 11.36 10.60 14.98
CA ASN A 119 10.84 9.24 14.88
C ASN A 119 10.01 9.04 13.59
N ALA A 120 10.13 9.93 12.61
CA ALA A 120 9.48 9.78 11.32
C ALA A 120 9.76 8.39 10.73
N PHE A 121 8.78 7.86 10.00
CA PHE A 121 8.81 6.47 9.54
C PHE A 121 8.89 6.41 8.01
N LYS A 122 10.02 5.94 7.48
CA LYS A 122 10.27 5.78 6.04
C LYS A 122 11.00 4.46 5.82
N ARG A 123 10.27 3.39 5.50
CA ARG A 123 10.84 2.03 5.42
C ARG A 123 10.47 1.32 4.13
N VAL A 124 11.36 0.47 3.67
CA VAL A 124 11.10 -0.46 2.56
C VAL A 124 11.11 -1.88 3.11
N TYR A 125 10.05 -2.59 2.82
CA TYR A 125 9.86 -3.99 3.20
C TYR A 125 9.86 -4.89 1.98
N LYS A 126 10.46 -6.07 2.10
CA LYS A 126 10.24 -7.18 1.20
C LYS A 126 9.05 -7.99 1.69
N ILE A 127 8.13 -8.29 0.78
CA ILE A 127 6.96 -9.13 1.03
C ILE A 127 6.99 -10.36 0.12
N ASP A 128 6.37 -11.45 0.59
CA ASP A 128 6.18 -12.67 -0.19
C ASP A 128 4.72 -13.13 -0.07
N VAL A 129 4.08 -13.40 -1.23
CA VAL A 129 2.67 -13.80 -1.29
C VAL A 129 2.47 -15.32 -1.23
N LYS A 130 3.54 -16.14 -1.29
CA LYS A 130 3.43 -17.61 -1.40
C LYS A 130 2.64 -18.25 -0.27
N GLU A 131 2.90 -17.82 0.96
CA GLU A 131 2.24 -18.38 2.15
C GLU A 131 1.01 -17.57 2.58
N ALA A 132 0.71 -16.48 1.85
CA ALA A 132 -0.45 -15.64 2.12
C ALA A 132 -1.73 -16.27 1.57
N THR A 133 -2.84 -15.97 2.21
CA THR A 133 -4.14 -16.46 1.75
C THR A 133 -4.64 -15.63 0.58
N ASN A 134 -4.84 -16.28 -0.57
CA ASN A 134 -5.57 -15.66 -1.68
C ASN A 134 -7.05 -15.59 -1.33
N LEU A 135 -7.57 -14.37 -1.14
CA LEU A 135 -8.96 -14.14 -0.75
C LEU A 135 -9.98 -14.57 -1.80
N GLU A 136 -9.58 -14.63 -3.08
CA GLU A 136 -10.44 -15.10 -4.18
C GLU A 136 -10.63 -16.64 -4.16
N CYS A 137 -9.81 -17.36 -3.38
CA CYS A 137 -9.85 -18.83 -3.27
C CYS A 137 -10.41 -19.31 -1.93
N ILE A 138 -10.97 -18.43 -1.10
CA ILE A 138 -11.48 -18.77 0.21
C ILE A 138 -12.71 -19.68 0.09
N GLN A 139 -12.73 -20.76 0.88
CA GLN A 139 -13.92 -21.61 1.00
C GLN A 139 -14.93 -20.97 1.95
N HIS A 140 -16.13 -20.76 1.45
CA HIS A 140 -17.22 -20.20 2.25
C HIS A 140 -17.74 -21.22 3.29
N SER A 141 -18.22 -20.70 4.41
CA SER A 141 -18.79 -21.45 5.53
C SER A 141 -19.97 -20.66 6.14
N LEU A 142 -20.59 -21.18 7.19
CA LEU A 142 -21.61 -20.43 7.93
C LEU A 142 -21.04 -19.13 8.56
N GLN A 143 -19.75 -19.13 8.90
CA GLN A 143 -19.08 -18.00 9.54
C GLN A 143 -18.33 -17.12 8.53
N MET A 144 -18.11 -17.60 7.30
CA MET A 144 -17.31 -16.90 6.29
C MET A 144 -18.07 -16.88 4.96
N GLN A 145 -18.51 -15.72 4.55
CA GLN A 145 -19.41 -15.51 3.42
C GLN A 145 -18.84 -14.48 2.46
N GLN A 146 -19.31 -14.48 1.23
CA GLN A 146 -19.01 -13.45 0.24
C GLN A 146 -20.21 -12.51 0.14
N ASP A 147 -19.97 -11.22 0.31
CA ASP A 147 -20.95 -10.16 0.07
C ASP A 147 -20.68 -9.49 -1.29
N GLU A 148 -21.76 -9.11 -1.98
CA GLU A 148 -21.69 -8.52 -3.33
C GLU A 148 -21.14 -7.09 -3.36
N GLN A 149 -20.89 -6.44 -2.21
CA GLN A 149 -20.38 -5.06 -2.11
C GLN A 149 -19.19 -4.92 -1.19
N LEU A 150 -19.06 -5.82 -0.21
CA LEU A 150 -18.09 -5.72 0.87
C LEU A 150 -16.97 -6.76 0.77
N GLY A 151 -17.12 -7.72 -0.17
CA GLY A 151 -16.18 -8.82 -0.32
C GLY A 151 -16.35 -9.88 0.78
N VAL A 152 -15.26 -10.46 1.24
CA VAL A 152 -15.26 -11.50 2.27
C VAL A 152 -15.72 -10.93 3.61
N LEU A 153 -16.72 -11.58 4.21
CA LEU A 153 -17.20 -11.33 5.58
C LEU A 153 -16.87 -12.49 6.50
N ILE A 154 -16.50 -12.18 7.73
CA ILE A 154 -16.38 -13.14 8.83
C ILE A 154 -17.37 -12.71 9.91
N GLU A 155 -18.31 -13.60 10.28
CA GLU A 155 -19.35 -13.31 11.27
C GLU A 155 -20.06 -11.98 10.97
N GLU A 156 -20.46 -11.81 9.71
CA GLU A 156 -21.14 -10.62 9.18
C GLU A 156 -20.31 -9.31 9.21
N LYS A 157 -18.99 -9.38 9.51
CA LYS A 157 -18.08 -8.24 9.54
C LYS A 157 -17.12 -8.29 8.36
N THR A 158 -16.79 -7.12 7.80
CA THR A 158 -15.69 -7.02 6.83
C THR A 158 -14.35 -7.39 7.47
N LEU A 159 -13.35 -7.74 6.66
CA LEU A 159 -12.02 -8.07 7.19
C LEU A 159 -11.41 -6.90 7.96
N GLU A 160 -11.66 -5.67 7.52
CA GLU A 160 -11.23 -4.44 8.21
C GLU A 160 -11.87 -4.33 9.61
N GLN A 161 -13.19 -4.56 9.71
CA GLN A 161 -13.90 -4.59 11.01
C GLN A 161 -13.40 -5.73 11.89
N TYR A 162 -13.17 -6.89 11.28
CA TYR A 162 -12.76 -8.07 12.02
C TYR A 162 -11.36 -7.89 12.64
N VAL A 163 -10.41 -7.32 11.89
CA VAL A 163 -9.07 -7.00 12.41
C VAL A 163 -9.13 -5.99 13.54
N LEU A 164 -9.99 -4.97 13.47
CA LEU A 164 -10.15 -4.00 14.54
C LEU A 164 -10.68 -4.63 15.84
N ASN A 165 -11.54 -5.65 15.74
CA ASN A 165 -12.18 -6.29 16.89
C ASN A 165 -11.34 -7.43 17.46
N ALA A 166 -10.84 -8.33 16.61
CA ALA A 166 -10.18 -9.59 16.98
C ALA A 166 -8.68 -9.64 16.67
N GLY A 167 -8.17 -8.60 15.95
CA GLY A 167 -6.78 -8.55 15.52
C GLY A 167 -6.44 -9.56 14.42
N TRP A 168 -5.19 -9.56 14.00
CA TRP A 168 -4.67 -10.48 12.99
C TRP A 168 -4.70 -11.95 13.45
N GLN A 169 -4.56 -12.20 14.76
CA GLN A 169 -4.69 -13.54 15.30
C GLN A 169 -6.11 -14.09 15.14
N GLY A 170 -7.12 -13.22 15.17
CA GLY A 170 -8.50 -13.60 14.87
C GLY A 170 -8.65 -14.06 13.41
N LEU A 171 -8.08 -13.33 12.43
CA LEU A 171 -8.08 -13.76 11.03
C LEU A 171 -7.38 -15.11 10.83
N ALA A 172 -6.26 -15.33 11.54
CA ALA A 172 -5.52 -16.59 11.46
C ALA A 172 -6.33 -17.81 11.89
N GLN A 173 -7.34 -17.66 12.78
CA GLN A 173 -8.26 -18.74 13.16
C GLN A 173 -9.15 -19.19 11.99
N PHE A 174 -9.33 -18.34 10.99
CA PHE A 174 -10.04 -18.64 9.74
C PHE A 174 -9.08 -18.98 8.60
N ASN A 175 -7.80 -19.25 8.90
CA ASN A 175 -6.74 -19.50 7.93
C ASN A 175 -6.53 -18.32 6.93
N ILE A 176 -6.83 -17.09 7.36
CA ILE A 176 -6.54 -15.89 6.58
C ILE A 176 -5.23 -15.29 7.10
N LEU A 177 -4.17 -15.48 6.32
CA LEU A 177 -2.82 -15.05 6.63
C LEU A 177 -2.42 -13.89 5.70
N PRO A 178 -1.85 -12.80 6.24
CA PRO A 178 -1.28 -11.74 5.41
C PRO A 178 -0.02 -12.22 4.70
N VAL A 179 0.48 -11.43 3.75
CA VAL A 179 1.81 -11.62 3.17
C VAL A 179 2.89 -11.62 4.25
N THR A 180 3.92 -12.42 4.08
CA THR A 180 5.11 -12.32 4.94
C THR A 180 5.83 -11.01 4.65
N LYS A 181 6.48 -10.43 5.67
CA LYS A 181 7.06 -9.09 5.58
C LYS A 181 8.38 -9.06 6.33
N THR A 182 9.44 -8.60 5.66
CA THR A 182 10.78 -8.44 6.22
C THR A 182 11.30 -7.04 5.93
N LEU A 183 11.87 -6.35 6.91
CA LEU A 183 12.50 -5.05 6.71
C LEU A 183 13.74 -5.19 5.83
N VAL A 184 13.78 -4.42 4.74
CA VAL A 184 14.96 -4.31 3.87
C VAL A 184 15.82 -3.13 4.29
N VAL A 185 15.20 -1.97 4.48
CA VAL A 185 15.92 -0.76 4.88
C VAL A 185 15.00 0.23 5.59
N ASP A 186 15.51 0.82 6.66
CA ASP A 186 15.01 2.08 7.21
C ASP A 186 15.79 3.22 6.54
N LEU A 187 15.08 4.06 5.78
CA LEU A 187 15.70 5.11 4.97
C LEU A 187 16.31 6.20 5.84
N ILE A 188 15.72 6.49 6.99
CA ILE A 188 16.23 7.50 7.92
C ILE A 188 17.57 7.01 8.52
N GLU A 189 17.60 5.78 9.02
CA GLU A 189 18.81 5.21 9.62
C GLU A 189 19.93 4.99 8.59
N LYS A 190 19.59 4.53 7.39
CA LYS A 190 20.58 4.14 6.38
C LYS A 190 21.19 5.33 5.63
N ILE A 191 20.38 6.34 5.27
CA ILE A 191 20.80 7.44 4.40
C ILE A 191 20.46 8.83 4.94
N GLY A 192 19.91 8.94 6.18
CA GLY A 192 19.47 10.23 6.72
C GLY A 192 18.33 10.86 5.91
N TYR A 193 17.35 10.05 5.48
CA TYR A 193 16.22 10.54 4.68
C TYR A 193 15.44 11.61 5.42
N VAL A 194 15.24 12.78 4.82
CA VAL A 194 14.72 13.99 5.50
C VAL A 194 13.32 14.40 5.08
N HIS A 195 12.85 13.91 3.91
CA HIS A 195 11.57 14.30 3.30
C HIS A 195 10.36 13.69 4.02
N ASP A 196 9.20 14.33 3.88
CA ASP A 196 7.91 13.85 4.39
C ASP A 196 7.39 12.62 3.63
N LYS A 197 7.70 12.52 2.34
CA LYS A 197 7.21 11.46 1.46
C LYS A 197 8.34 10.63 0.84
N VAL A 198 8.08 9.36 0.60
CA VAL A 198 8.78 8.51 -0.35
C VAL A 198 7.72 7.91 -1.27
N GLU A 199 7.85 8.12 -2.60
CA GLU A 199 6.77 7.83 -3.54
C GLU A 199 7.19 6.89 -4.68
N GLY A 200 8.47 6.73 -4.92
CA GLY A 200 8.96 5.83 -5.97
C GLY A 200 10.07 4.90 -5.51
N LEU A 201 10.02 3.67 -6.00
CA LEU A 201 11.04 2.64 -5.84
C LEU A 201 11.48 2.12 -7.22
N TRP A 202 12.78 1.93 -7.40
CA TRP A 202 13.33 1.25 -8.57
C TRP A 202 14.48 0.33 -8.15
N VAL A 203 14.32 -0.96 -8.40
CA VAL A 203 15.37 -1.96 -8.21
C VAL A 203 16.36 -1.84 -9.36
N ILE A 204 17.56 -1.37 -9.08
CA ILE A 204 18.64 -1.24 -10.06
C ILE A 204 19.28 -2.61 -10.29
N ASP A 205 19.64 -3.28 -9.18
CA ASP A 205 20.16 -4.66 -9.16
C ASP A 205 19.95 -5.28 -7.76
N GLU A 206 20.60 -6.39 -7.48
CA GLU A 206 20.45 -7.16 -6.24
C GLU A 206 20.91 -6.43 -4.97
N GLN A 207 21.72 -5.39 -5.11
CA GLN A 207 22.33 -4.65 -4.00
C GLN A 207 21.96 -3.16 -3.99
N HIS A 208 21.33 -2.67 -5.08
CA HIS A 208 21.06 -1.26 -5.25
C HIS A 208 19.57 -0.99 -5.47
N LEU A 209 19.04 -0.09 -4.65
CA LEU A 209 17.67 0.41 -4.73
C LEU A 209 17.70 1.93 -4.91
N ALA A 210 17.01 2.44 -5.91
CA ALA A 210 16.72 3.85 -6.02
C ALA A 210 15.38 4.18 -5.35
N VAL A 211 15.33 5.29 -4.62
CA VAL A 211 14.12 5.85 -4.02
C VAL A 211 14.00 7.33 -4.37
N ILE A 212 12.78 7.81 -4.57
CA ILE A 212 12.50 9.21 -4.85
C ILE A 212 11.33 9.70 -3.98
N ASN A 213 11.41 10.96 -3.53
CA ASN A 213 10.30 11.65 -2.88
C ASN A 213 9.36 12.30 -3.89
N ASP A 214 8.20 12.74 -3.40
CA ASP A 214 7.35 13.76 -4.02
C ASP A 214 7.41 15.01 -3.14
N ASP A 215 7.86 16.14 -3.72
CA ASP A 215 8.01 17.41 -3.02
C ASP A 215 6.72 18.26 -3.04
N ASP A 216 5.63 17.79 -3.67
CA ASP A 216 4.40 18.57 -3.90
C ASP A 216 4.68 19.93 -4.56
N TYR A 217 5.59 19.98 -5.55
CA TYR A 217 6.09 21.22 -6.16
C TYR A 217 6.83 22.16 -5.18
N GLY A 218 7.32 21.64 -4.05
CA GLY A 218 7.98 22.42 -3.00
C GLY A 218 7.03 23.23 -2.11
N PHE A 219 5.73 22.96 -2.15
CA PHE A 219 4.73 23.69 -1.38
C PHE A 219 3.82 22.78 -0.57
N SER A 220 3.40 23.26 0.59
CA SER A 220 2.30 22.71 1.38
C SER A 220 1.14 23.70 1.44
N GLU A 221 -0.09 23.21 1.60
CA GLU A 221 -1.26 24.06 1.81
C GLU A 221 -1.76 23.91 3.25
N THR A 222 -1.84 25.04 3.95
CA THR A 222 -2.42 25.10 5.30
C THR A 222 -3.53 26.16 5.31
N ASN A 223 -4.77 25.74 5.52
CA ASN A 223 -5.96 26.62 5.55
C ASN A 223 -6.10 27.51 4.30
N GLY A 224 -5.81 26.98 3.12
CA GLY A 224 -5.89 27.71 1.85
C GLY A 224 -4.70 28.63 1.57
N VAL A 225 -3.64 28.58 2.39
CA VAL A 225 -2.41 29.33 2.20
C VAL A 225 -1.32 28.39 1.75
N LEU A 226 -0.68 28.67 0.62
CA LEU A 226 0.49 27.93 0.14
C LEU A 226 1.73 28.43 0.87
N GLU A 227 2.47 27.50 1.46
CA GLU A 227 3.73 27.75 2.14
C GLU A 227 4.85 26.94 1.50
N GLN A 228 6.05 27.52 1.36
CA GLN A 228 7.23 26.82 0.86
C GLN A 228 7.62 25.69 1.85
N LYS A 229 7.85 24.49 1.33
CA LYS A 229 8.40 23.36 2.10
C LYS A 229 9.91 23.50 2.28
N TYR A 230 10.40 23.23 3.48
CA TYR A 230 11.82 23.25 3.82
C TYR A 230 12.22 21.94 4.53
N LEU A 231 13.46 21.52 4.31
CA LEU A 231 14.03 20.31 4.90
C LEU A 231 14.67 20.58 6.28
N ASP A 232 14.89 21.85 6.63
CA ASP A 232 15.50 22.27 7.88
C ASP A 232 14.64 23.31 8.64
N LEU A 233 14.85 23.43 9.95
CA LEU A 233 14.11 24.37 10.81
C LEU A 233 14.46 25.84 10.51
N ASP A 234 15.67 26.10 10.04
CA ASP A 234 16.15 27.46 9.72
C ASP A 234 15.69 27.96 8.35
N LYS A 235 14.96 27.13 7.61
CA LYS A 235 14.40 27.44 6.27
C LYS A 235 15.45 27.80 5.22
N ASN A 236 16.60 27.14 5.26
CA ASN A 236 17.70 27.34 4.32
C ASN A 236 17.62 26.39 3.12
N VAL A 237 17.09 25.18 3.32
CA VAL A 237 17.06 24.13 2.31
C VAL A 237 15.61 23.86 1.90
N ILE A 238 15.27 24.24 0.68
CA ILE A 238 13.94 23.99 0.10
C ILE A 238 13.80 22.47 -0.18
N ASP A 239 12.64 21.91 0.11
CA ASP A 239 12.29 20.55 -0.31
C ASP A 239 12.19 20.49 -1.84
N ALA A 240 12.84 19.51 -2.43
CA ALA A 240 12.87 19.29 -3.88
C ALA A 240 12.89 17.80 -4.19
N ASN A 241 12.43 17.42 -5.37
CA ASN A 241 12.51 16.03 -5.82
C ASN A 241 13.96 15.55 -5.84
N THR A 242 14.24 14.56 -5.02
CA THR A 242 15.58 14.02 -4.80
C THR A 242 15.60 12.50 -5.02
N LEU A 243 16.46 12.06 -5.93
CA LEU A 243 16.71 10.63 -6.16
C LEU A 243 17.89 10.16 -5.30
N TYR A 244 17.62 9.19 -4.44
CA TYR A 244 18.63 8.51 -3.64
C TYR A 244 18.94 7.14 -4.25
N ILE A 245 20.21 6.77 -4.30
CA ILE A 245 20.66 5.42 -4.62
C ILE A 245 21.24 4.80 -3.36
N ILE A 246 20.64 3.71 -2.92
CA ILE A 246 21.01 3.00 -1.70
C ILE A 246 21.77 1.76 -2.10
N ASP A 247 22.96 1.60 -1.57
CA ASP A 247 23.85 0.46 -1.79
C ASP A 247 23.92 -0.49 -0.59
N GLY A 248 24.51 -1.67 -0.83
CA GLY A 248 24.77 -2.66 0.22
C GLY A 248 23.51 -3.27 0.81
N LEU A 249 22.45 -3.41 0.01
CA LEU A 249 21.24 -4.13 0.35
C LEU A 249 21.36 -5.62 -0.06
N ASP A 250 20.49 -6.45 0.49
CA ASP A 250 20.27 -7.83 0.04
C ASP A 250 18.80 -7.96 -0.39
N LEU A 251 18.57 -7.82 -1.69
CA LEU A 251 17.22 -7.85 -2.27
C LEU A 251 16.79 -9.27 -2.70
N LYS A 252 17.73 -10.23 -2.75
CA LYS A 252 17.44 -11.61 -3.21
C LYS A 252 17.18 -12.61 -2.10
N SER A 253 17.77 -12.46 -0.93
CA SER A 253 17.64 -13.42 0.19
C SER A 253 16.29 -13.36 0.90
#